data_d0207d39b0266cb75af580918de80e07
#
_entry.id   d0207d39b0266cb75af580918de80e07
#
_cell.length_a   1.000
_cell.length_b   1.000
_cell.length_c   1.000
_cell.angle_alpha   90.00
_cell.angle_beta   90.00
_cell.angle_gamma   90.00
#
_symmetry.space_group_name_H-M   'P 1'
#
loop_
_entity.id
_entity.type
_entity.pdbx_description
1 polymer ?
#
loop_
_entity_poly.entity_id
_entity_poly.type
_entity_poly.pdbx_seq_one_letter_code
_entity_poly.pdbx_strand_id
1 'polypeptide(L)'
;MDTRRLELLLELSRLGSMREVGEAMQVTTSTVSQQIAALAREVGTALIEPDGRRVRLTPAGRRLAGHAVTILAAVEAARRDLDPAAPPAGTVRVAAYASAFRQVLLPVARILAVRQPEVRLHLLEQEPAEALGLLAADEVDLVLTYDYNLAPARFGRGLQAEPLAITPWHLGTPSGPGSRGTAVEVFRRYRDDPWIVNSRNTADEDVVRIVASLAGFEPRITQRADSLDLVYDMILAGLGVGLLPAGRPAVRGVTLRRLRQPDVVLRSYAVTRRGHAAWPPLALVLRLLLQVGQPGVAV
;
A
#
# COMPACT_ATOMS: atom_id res chain seq x y z
N MET A 1 16.89 -11.48 -24.15
CA MET A 1 15.53 -10.88 -24.06
C MET A 1 15.64 -9.42 -24.43
N ASP A 2 14.94 -8.99 -25.48
CA ASP A 2 14.98 -7.61 -25.98
C ASP A 2 14.02 -6.74 -25.16
N THR A 3 14.49 -5.59 -24.66
CA THR A 3 13.69 -4.67 -23.82
C THR A 3 12.50 -4.09 -24.58
N ARG A 4 12.64 -3.82 -25.89
CA ARG A 4 11.55 -3.31 -26.74
C ARG A 4 10.39 -4.32 -26.84
N ARG A 5 10.70 -5.62 -26.85
CA ARG A 5 9.69 -6.68 -26.85
C ARG A 5 8.99 -6.78 -25.50
N LEU A 6 9.72 -6.57 -24.42
CA LEU A 6 9.13 -6.52 -23.07
C LEU A 6 8.21 -5.30 -22.90
N GLU A 7 8.58 -4.13 -23.44
CA GLU A 7 7.72 -2.94 -23.46
C GLU A 7 6.40 -3.23 -24.18
N LEU A 8 6.47 -3.83 -25.38
CA LEU A 8 5.27 -4.19 -26.15
C LEU A 8 4.37 -5.19 -25.41
N LEU A 9 4.96 -6.19 -24.73
CA LEU A 9 4.19 -7.15 -23.93
C LEU A 9 3.52 -6.47 -22.73
N LEU A 10 4.22 -5.56 -22.07
CA LEU A 10 3.71 -4.79 -20.94
C LEU A 10 2.53 -3.90 -21.38
N GLU A 11 2.70 -3.14 -22.47
CA GLU A 11 1.59 -2.34 -23.02
C GLU A 11 0.41 -3.20 -23.48
N LEU A 12 0.65 -4.39 -24.05
CA LEU A 12 -0.42 -5.31 -24.39
C LEU A 12 -1.18 -5.80 -23.14
N SER A 13 -0.49 -5.94 -22.00
CA SER A 13 -1.13 -6.31 -20.74
C SER A 13 -2.05 -5.22 -20.20
N ARG A 14 -1.76 -3.95 -20.52
CA ARG A 14 -2.53 -2.77 -20.07
C ARG A 14 -3.70 -2.46 -20.99
N LEU A 15 -3.45 -2.46 -22.29
CA LEU A 15 -4.42 -2.02 -23.30
C LEU A 15 -5.31 -3.15 -23.82
N GLY A 16 -4.88 -4.40 -23.71
CA GLY A 16 -5.65 -5.57 -24.16
C GLY A 16 -5.83 -5.68 -25.68
N SER A 17 -5.20 -4.80 -26.47
CA SER A 17 -5.40 -4.70 -27.93
C SER A 17 -4.08 -4.40 -28.65
N MET A 18 -3.69 -5.27 -29.58
CA MET A 18 -2.48 -5.05 -30.40
C MET A 18 -2.55 -3.78 -31.27
N ARG A 19 -3.76 -3.36 -31.66
CA ARG A 19 -3.96 -2.12 -32.39
C ARG A 19 -3.67 -0.92 -31.50
N GLU A 20 -4.23 -0.88 -30.30
CA GLU A 20 -4.00 0.20 -29.35
C GLU A 20 -2.54 0.28 -28.93
N VAL A 21 -1.86 -0.88 -28.75
CA VAL A 21 -0.41 -0.93 -28.52
C VAL A 21 0.35 -0.33 -29.70
N GLY A 22 -0.05 -0.67 -30.95
CA GLY A 22 0.57 -0.11 -32.16
C GLY A 22 0.45 1.41 -32.19
N GLU A 23 -0.74 1.94 -31.91
CA GLU A 23 -1.01 3.39 -31.82
C GLU A 23 -0.16 4.04 -30.71
N ALA A 24 -0.18 3.49 -29.49
CA ALA A 24 0.57 4.01 -28.34
C ALA A 24 2.08 4.00 -28.55
N MET A 25 2.62 2.95 -29.18
CA MET A 25 4.05 2.76 -29.38
C MET A 25 4.55 3.25 -30.77
N GLN A 26 3.65 3.86 -31.58
CA GLN A 26 3.92 4.38 -32.93
C GLN A 26 4.52 3.31 -33.88
N VAL A 27 3.98 2.10 -33.82
CA VAL A 27 4.36 0.98 -34.70
C VAL A 27 3.11 0.33 -35.32
N THR A 28 3.28 -0.48 -36.37
CA THR A 28 2.16 -1.19 -36.97
C THR A 28 1.67 -2.34 -36.08
N THR A 29 0.39 -2.69 -36.17
CA THR A 29 -0.17 -3.87 -35.48
C THR A 29 0.56 -5.15 -35.86
N SER A 30 1.01 -5.29 -37.12
CA SER A 30 1.81 -6.42 -37.57
C SER A 30 3.17 -6.49 -36.90
N THR A 31 3.81 -5.34 -36.67
CA THR A 31 5.07 -5.25 -35.92
C THR A 31 4.87 -5.71 -34.47
N VAL A 32 3.82 -5.24 -33.79
CA VAL A 32 3.49 -5.69 -32.44
C VAL A 32 3.34 -7.21 -32.38
N SER A 33 2.53 -7.78 -33.30
CA SER A 33 2.31 -9.23 -33.37
C SER A 33 3.60 -10.02 -33.60
N GLN A 34 4.44 -9.58 -34.54
CA GLN A 34 5.73 -10.22 -34.83
C GLN A 34 6.69 -10.17 -33.64
N GLN A 35 6.78 -9.04 -32.92
CA GLN A 35 7.66 -8.89 -31.77
C GLN A 35 7.21 -9.72 -30.58
N ILE A 36 5.90 -9.80 -30.30
CA ILE A 36 5.35 -10.67 -29.26
C ILE A 36 5.59 -12.16 -29.61
N ALA A 37 5.39 -12.55 -30.88
CA ALA A 37 5.70 -13.91 -31.35
C ALA A 37 7.21 -14.24 -31.25
N ALA A 38 8.07 -13.26 -31.53
CA ALA A 38 9.51 -13.41 -31.36
C ALA A 38 9.88 -13.59 -29.88
N LEU A 39 9.30 -12.81 -28.99
CA LEU A 39 9.49 -12.95 -27.55
C LEU A 39 9.01 -14.32 -27.04
N ALA A 40 7.85 -14.80 -27.51
CA ALA A 40 7.33 -16.12 -27.15
C ALA A 40 8.28 -17.26 -27.56
N ARG A 41 8.88 -17.16 -28.77
CA ARG A 41 9.92 -18.12 -29.21
C ARG A 41 11.19 -18.06 -28.38
N GLU A 42 11.60 -16.87 -28.00
CA GLU A 42 12.80 -16.65 -27.16
C GLU A 42 12.64 -17.24 -25.75
N VAL A 43 11.46 -17.12 -25.15
CA VAL A 43 11.19 -17.67 -23.81
C VAL A 43 10.64 -19.10 -23.83
N GLY A 44 10.41 -19.67 -24.99
CA GLY A 44 10.00 -21.06 -25.18
C GLY A 44 8.55 -21.36 -24.76
N THR A 45 7.69 -20.34 -24.66
CA THR A 45 6.27 -20.54 -24.29
C THR A 45 5.36 -19.50 -24.93
N ALA A 46 4.09 -19.87 -25.18
CA ALA A 46 3.09 -18.93 -25.70
C ALA A 46 2.78 -17.85 -24.67
N LEU A 47 2.84 -16.58 -25.08
CA LEU A 47 2.55 -15.42 -24.23
C LEU A 47 1.16 -14.86 -24.45
N ILE A 48 0.55 -15.16 -25.60
CA ILE A 48 -0.79 -14.74 -25.99
C ILE A 48 -1.58 -15.93 -26.50
N GLU A 49 -2.89 -15.84 -26.40
CA GLU A 49 -3.85 -16.80 -26.93
C GLU A 49 -5.02 -16.06 -27.60
N PRO A 50 -5.69 -16.68 -28.62
CA PRO A 50 -6.87 -16.08 -29.25
C PRO A 50 -8.01 -15.88 -28.24
N ASP A 51 -8.72 -14.74 -28.38
CA ASP A 51 -9.93 -14.43 -27.63
C ASP A 51 -10.97 -13.79 -28.57
N GLY A 52 -11.65 -14.63 -29.31
CA GLY A 52 -12.53 -14.21 -30.41
C GLY A 52 -11.76 -13.47 -31.51
N ARG A 53 -12.09 -12.21 -31.74
CA ARG A 53 -11.37 -11.30 -32.68
C ARG A 53 -10.20 -10.56 -32.02
N ARG A 54 -9.95 -10.79 -30.74
CA ARG A 54 -8.89 -10.18 -29.95
C ARG A 54 -7.87 -11.24 -29.52
N VAL A 55 -6.87 -10.79 -28.79
CA VAL A 55 -5.90 -11.65 -28.12
C VAL A 55 -5.91 -11.32 -26.64
N ARG A 56 -5.65 -12.32 -25.81
CA ARG A 56 -5.38 -12.13 -24.38
C ARG A 56 -4.07 -12.74 -23.98
N LEU A 57 -3.51 -12.27 -22.89
CA LEU A 57 -2.30 -12.87 -22.35
C LEU A 57 -2.59 -14.25 -21.73
N THR A 58 -1.71 -15.20 -22.01
CA THR A 58 -1.67 -16.48 -21.29
C THR A 58 -1.27 -16.24 -19.82
N PRO A 59 -1.41 -17.23 -18.93
CA PRO A 59 -0.83 -17.16 -17.58
C PRO A 59 0.70 -16.90 -17.60
N ALA A 60 1.42 -17.43 -18.59
CA ALA A 60 2.85 -17.17 -18.79
C ALA A 60 3.09 -15.72 -19.25
N GLY A 61 2.27 -15.22 -20.17
CA GLY A 61 2.31 -13.84 -20.64
C GLY A 61 2.10 -12.83 -19.51
N ARG A 62 1.12 -13.07 -18.65
CA ARG A 62 0.87 -12.21 -17.48
C ARG A 62 2.05 -12.20 -16.49
N ARG A 63 2.63 -13.37 -16.20
CA ARG A 63 3.82 -13.46 -15.34
C ARG A 63 5.00 -12.71 -15.95
N LEU A 64 5.24 -12.89 -17.25
CA LEU A 64 6.34 -12.20 -17.93
C LEU A 64 6.11 -10.69 -18.00
N ALA A 65 4.88 -10.23 -18.25
CA ALA A 65 4.54 -8.81 -18.19
C ALA A 65 4.80 -8.22 -16.79
N GLY A 66 4.47 -8.95 -15.72
CA GLY A 66 4.83 -8.55 -14.34
C GLY A 66 6.34 -8.47 -14.12
N HIS A 67 7.13 -9.41 -14.67
CA HIS A 67 8.59 -9.34 -14.62
C HIS A 67 9.16 -8.22 -15.51
N ALA A 68 8.52 -7.92 -16.64
CA ALA A 68 8.95 -6.86 -17.55
C ALA A 68 9.03 -5.50 -16.88
N VAL A 69 8.12 -5.18 -15.96
CA VAL A 69 8.15 -3.94 -15.16
C VAL A 69 9.48 -3.80 -14.42
N THR A 70 9.89 -4.84 -13.70
CA THR A 70 11.14 -4.83 -12.91
C THR A 70 12.37 -4.76 -13.82
N ILE A 71 12.36 -5.50 -14.92
CA ILE A 71 13.47 -5.52 -15.88
C ILE A 71 13.64 -4.17 -16.55
N LEU A 72 12.56 -3.58 -17.04
CA LEU A 72 12.58 -2.28 -17.69
C LEU A 72 12.98 -1.16 -16.73
N ALA A 73 12.48 -1.20 -15.47
CA ALA A 73 12.90 -0.27 -14.44
C ALA A 73 14.40 -0.37 -14.13
N ALA A 74 14.95 -1.60 -14.07
CA ALA A 74 16.37 -1.81 -13.85
C ALA A 74 17.22 -1.32 -15.04
N VAL A 75 16.77 -1.50 -16.27
CA VAL A 75 17.43 -0.97 -17.48
C VAL A 75 17.42 0.55 -17.47
N GLU A 76 16.31 1.18 -17.13
CA GLU A 76 16.21 2.63 -17.01
C GLU A 76 17.02 3.18 -15.83
N ALA A 77 17.11 2.48 -14.72
CA ALA A 77 18.01 2.83 -13.62
C ALA A 77 19.47 2.77 -14.07
N ALA A 78 19.88 1.69 -14.76
CA ALA A 78 21.22 1.54 -15.29
C ALA A 78 21.59 2.64 -16.31
N ARG A 79 20.65 3.01 -17.20
CA ARG A 79 20.87 4.12 -18.15
C ARG A 79 21.11 5.45 -17.45
N ARG A 80 20.43 5.69 -16.32
CA ARG A 80 20.57 6.94 -15.56
C ARG A 80 21.75 6.93 -14.60
N ASP A 81 22.15 5.76 -14.10
CA ASP A 81 23.42 5.60 -13.38
C ASP A 81 24.64 5.95 -14.26
N LEU A 82 24.46 5.81 -15.58
CA LEU A 82 25.45 6.23 -16.57
C LEU A 82 25.37 7.72 -16.91
N ASP A 83 24.30 8.43 -16.53
CA ASP A 83 24.15 9.89 -16.59
C ASP A 83 23.86 10.45 -15.19
N PRO A 84 24.92 10.64 -14.38
CA PRO A 84 24.77 11.09 -13.00
C PRO A 84 24.27 12.54 -12.87
N ALA A 85 24.16 13.28 -13.98
CA ALA A 85 23.70 14.67 -14.00
C ALA A 85 22.18 14.80 -14.26
N ALA A 86 21.49 13.73 -14.66
CA ALA A 86 20.05 13.79 -14.92
C ALA A 86 19.23 13.87 -13.62
N PRO A 87 18.48 14.96 -13.38
CA PRO A 87 17.61 15.03 -12.22
C PRO A 87 16.48 13.97 -12.30
N PRO A 88 16.00 13.47 -11.15
CA PRO A 88 14.87 12.54 -11.14
C PRO A 88 13.64 13.19 -11.79
N ALA A 89 13.03 12.54 -12.77
CA ALA A 89 11.83 13.02 -13.45
C ALA A 89 10.85 11.86 -13.70
N GLY A 90 9.54 12.14 -13.63
CA GLY A 90 8.49 11.16 -13.91
C GLY A 90 7.36 11.17 -12.90
N THR A 91 6.36 10.31 -13.12
CA THR A 91 5.19 10.20 -12.25
C THR A 91 5.26 8.93 -11.41
N VAL A 92 5.26 9.06 -10.10
CA VAL A 92 5.20 7.94 -9.15
C VAL A 92 3.73 7.75 -8.73
N ARG A 93 3.17 6.58 -9.02
CA ARG A 93 1.81 6.20 -8.66
C ARG A 93 1.84 5.57 -7.26
N VAL A 94 1.11 6.15 -6.31
CA VAL A 94 1.15 5.74 -4.90
C VAL A 94 -0.25 5.44 -4.40
N ALA A 95 -0.46 4.25 -3.86
CA ALA A 95 -1.67 3.93 -3.10
C ALA A 95 -1.37 3.91 -1.59
N ALA A 96 -2.29 4.44 -0.79
CA ALA A 96 -2.12 4.50 0.65
C ALA A 96 -3.45 4.65 1.38
N TYR A 97 -3.49 4.23 2.63
CA TYR A 97 -4.62 4.46 3.53
C TYR A 97 -4.68 5.91 4.02
N ALA A 98 -5.87 6.40 4.39
CA ALA A 98 -6.19 7.80 4.66
C ALA A 98 -5.23 8.50 5.63
N SER A 99 -4.85 7.85 6.73
CA SER A 99 -3.97 8.49 7.72
C SER A 99 -2.53 8.63 7.22
N ALA A 100 -2.00 7.69 6.43
CA ALA A 100 -0.69 7.83 5.78
C ALA A 100 -0.68 8.96 4.74
N PHE A 101 -1.79 9.15 4.00
CA PHE A 101 -1.95 10.31 3.13
C PHE A 101 -1.70 11.61 3.88
N ARG A 102 -2.42 11.82 4.97
CA ARG A 102 -2.35 13.08 5.75
C ARG A 102 -1.00 13.28 6.42
N GLN A 103 -0.43 12.20 6.98
CA GLN A 103 0.76 12.31 7.84
C GLN A 103 2.07 12.34 7.06
N VAL A 104 2.16 11.63 5.92
CA VAL A 104 3.41 11.45 5.19
C VAL A 104 3.32 11.88 3.73
N LEU A 105 2.31 11.46 2.96
CA LEU A 105 2.27 11.72 1.52
C LEU A 105 2.03 13.18 1.18
N LEU A 106 1.10 13.86 1.83
CA LEU A 106 0.84 15.29 1.57
C LEU A 106 2.05 16.17 1.94
N PRO A 107 2.78 15.98 3.05
CA PRO A 107 4.05 16.64 3.29
C PRO A 107 5.09 16.38 2.19
N VAL A 108 5.28 15.12 1.77
CA VAL A 108 6.21 14.76 0.68
C VAL A 108 5.81 15.43 -0.63
N ALA A 109 4.53 15.43 -0.98
CA ALA A 109 4.04 16.10 -2.19
C ALA A 109 4.37 17.59 -2.20
N ARG A 110 4.24 18.29 -1.06
CA ARG A 110 4.63 19.70 -0.93
C ARG A 110 6.12 19.92 -1.11
N ILE A 111 6.96 19.05 -0.54
CA ILE A 111 8.42 19.10 -0.71
C ILE A 111 8.78 18.91 -2.19
N LEU A 112 8.20 17.91 -2.85
CA LEU A 112 8.47 17.66 -4.27
C LEU A 112 8.05 18.81 -5.16
N ALA A 113 6.86 19.39 -4.94
CA ALA A 113 6.36 20.51 -5.73
C ALA A 113 7.31 21.72 -5.73
N VAL A 114 8.04 21.94 -4.64
CA VAL A 114 8.98 23.04 -4.50
C VAL A 114 10.40 22.68 -4.96
N ARG A 115 10.89 21.49 -4.58
CA ARG A 115 12.30 21.13 -4.76
C ARG A 115 12.58 20.27 -5.99
N GLN A 116 11.58 19.53 -6.47
CA GLN A 116 11.72 18.56 -7.57
C GLN A 116 10.43 18.49 -8.40
N PRO A 117 10.05 19.59 -9.09
CA PRO A 117 8.76 19.70 -9.80
C PRO A 117 8.59 18.71 -10.95
N GLU A 118 9.68 18.14 -11.44
CA GLU A 118 9.67 17.10 -12.48
C GLU A 118 9.24 15.74 -11.94
N VAL A 119 9.25 15.52 -10.60
CA VAL A 119 8.74 14.32 -9.96
C VAL A 119 7.31 14.59 -9.50
N ARG A 120 6.35 13.94 -10.15
CA ARG A 120 4.92 14.08 -9.86
C ARG A 120 4.42 12.86 -9.09
N LEU A 121 3.46 13.08 -8.20
CA LEU A 121 2.76 11.99 -7.52
C LEU A 121 1.35 11.85 -8.08
N HIS A 122 0.99 10.62 -8.45
CA HIS A 122 -0.40 10.24 -8.66
C HIS A 122 -0.85 9.43 -7.44
N LEU A 123 -1.74 10.01 -6.64
CA LEU A 123 -2.10 9.50 -5.33
C LEU A 123 -3.49 8.87 -5.34
N LEU A 124 -3.61 7.66 -4.78
CA LEU A 124 -4.84 6.89 -4.69
C LEU A 124 -5.07 6.43 -3.24
N GLU A 125 -6.22 6.76 -2.66
CA GLU A 125 -6.60 6.25 -1.34
C GLU A 125 -7.13 4.82 -1.47
N GLN A 126 -6.46 3.88 -0.79
CA GLN A 126 -6.83 2.46 -0.76
C GLN A 126 -6.44 1.83 0.56
N GLU A 127 -7.23 0.86 1.02
CA GLU A 127 -6.88 0.04 2.17
C GLU A 127 -5.81 -1.01 1.82
N PRO A 128 -5.07 -1.56 2.81
CA PRO A 128 -3.90 -2.41 2.59
C PRO A 128 -4.06 -3.52 1.55
N ALA A 129 -5.14 -4.29 1.61
CA ALA A 129 -5.35 -5.42 0.70
C ALA A 129 -5.59 -4.97 -0.74
N GLU A 130 -6.40 -3.92 -0.93
CA GLU A 130 -6.70 -3.30 -2.22
C GLU A 130 -5.43 -2.69 -2.82
N ALA A 131 -4.69 -1.91 -2.02
CA ALA A 131 -3.45 -1.28 -2.44
C ALA A 131 -2.39 -2.29 -2.89
N LEU A 132 -2.21 -3.39 -2.14
CA LEU A 132 -1.28 -4.47 -2.52
C LEU A 132 -1.73 -5.19 -3.79
N GLY A 133 -3.04 -5.32 -4.03
CA GLY A 133 -3.60 -5.81 -5.28
C GLY A 133 -3.20 -4.94 -6.48
N LEU A 134 -3.32 -3.62 -6.36
CA LEU A 134 -2.91 -2.66 -7.39
C LEU A 134 -1.40 -2.71 -7.64
N LEU A 135 -0.57 -2.89 -6.60
CA LEU A 135 0.87 -3.06 -6.75
C LEU A 135 1.23 -4.34 -7.52
N ALA A 136 0.50 -5.42 -7.24
CA ALA A 136 0.68 -6.69 -7.95
C ALA A 136 0.22 -6.62 -9.41
N ALA A 137 -0.79 -5.80 -9.72
CA ALA A 137 -1.32 -5.55 -11.06
C ALA A 137 -0.51 -4.50 -11.86
N ASP A 138 0.55 -3.92 -11.28
CA ASP A 138 1.34 -2.83 -11.87
C ASP A 138 0.53 -1.53 -12.10
N GLU A 139 -0.53 -1.34 -11.35
CA GLU A 139 -1.32 -0.11 -11.41
C GLU A 139 -0.72 1.01 -10.55
N VAL A 140 0.06 0.65 -9.53
CA VAL A 140 0.82 1.58 -8.70
C VAL A 140 2.28 1.13 -8.53
N ASP A 141 3.15 2.07 -8.20
CA ASP A 141 4.60 1.87 -8.04
C ASP A 141 5.00 1.69 -6.59
N LEU A 142 4.23 2.29 -5.69
CA LEU A 142 4.45 2.33 -4.25
C LEU A 142 3.13 2.16 -3.51
N VAL A 143 3.18 1.37 -2.44
CA VAL A 143 2.06 1.24 -1.50
C VAL A 143 2.53 1.61 -0.10
N LEU A 144 1.79 2.49 0.57
CA LEU A 144 1.88 2.63 2.01
C LEU A 144 0.83 1.74 2.66
N THR A 145 1.29 0.79 3.44
CA THR A 145 0.45 -0.20 4.12
C THR A 145 0.83 -0.34 5.59
N TYR A 146 0.09 -1.13 6.32
CA TYR A 146 0.35 -1.40 7.73
C TYR A 146 -0.03 -2.82 8.14
N ASP A 147 0.51 -3.21 9.28
CA ASP A 147 0.05 -4.35 10.07
C ASP A 147 0.10 -4.01 11.56
N TYR A 148 -0.32 -4.95 12.38
CA TYR A 148 -0.11 -4.86 13.82
C TYR A 148 0.92 -5.89 14.30
N ASN A 149 1.61 -5.57 15.39
CA ASN A 149 2.56 -6.49 16.02
C ASN A 149 1.94 -7.83 16.41
N LEU A 150 0.64 -7.85 16.76
CA LEU A 150 -0.10 -9.07 17.13
C LEU A 150 -0.67 -9.82 15.91
N ALA A 151 -0.85 -9.14 14.79
CA ALA A 151 -1.37 -9.69 13.53
C ALA A 151 -0.46 -9.27 12.36
N PRO A 152 0.75 -9.84 12.24
CA PRO A 152 1.74 -9.42 11.24
C PRO A 152 1.34 -9.81 9.83
N ALA A 153 1.40 -8.84 8.90
CA ALA A 153 1.21 -9.09 7.48
C ALA A 153 2.40 -9.87 6.87
N ARG A 154 2.10 -10.65 5.84
CA ARG A 154 3.11 -11.32 5.03
C ARG A 154 3.14 -10.73 3.62
N PHE A 155 4.26 -10.19 3.23
CA PHE A 155 4.46 -9.68 1.88
C PHE A 155 4.97 -10.80 0.95
N GLY A 156 4.46 -10.84 -0.27
CA GLY A 156 4.86 -11.83 -1.27
C GLY A 156 6.35 -11.72 -1.65
N ARG A 157 6.95 -12.81 -2.14
CA ARG A 157 8.39 -12.86 -2.49
C ARG A 157 8.84 -11.82 -3.53
N GLY A 158 7.92 -11.33 -4.36
CA GLY A 158 8.16 -10.29 -5.37
C GLY A 158 8.11 -8.86 -4.82
N LEU A 159 7.79 -8.68 -3.55
CA LEU A 159 7.67 -7.37 -2.90
C LEU A 159 8.87 -7.13 -1.97
N GLN A 160 9.14 -5.84 -1.77
CA GLN A 160 10.10 -5.34 -0.80
C GLN A 160 9.36 -4.33 0.08
N ALA A 161 9.42 -4.53 1.40
CA ALA A 161 8.77 -3.69 2.39
C ALA A 161 9.84 -2.99 3.23
N GLU A 162 9.80 -1.66 3.25
CA GLU A 162 10.67 -0.82 4.08
C GLU A 162 9.85 -0.29 5.25
N PRO A 163 10.27 -0.50 6.50
CA PRO A 163 9.60 0.05 7.67
C PRO A 163 9.62 1.58 7.64
N LEU A 164 8.47 2.21 7.89
CA LEU A 164 8.34 3.68 7.95
C LEU A 164 8.21 4.19 9.37
N ALA A 165 7.23 3.66 10.11
CA ALA A 165 6.94 4.12 11.45
C ALA A 165 6.29 3.04 12.32
N ILE A 166 6.34 3.27 13.62
CA ILE A 166 5.69 2.47 14.64
C ILE A 166 4.80 3.40 15.46
N THR A 167 3.51 3.08 15.54
CA THR A 167 2.52 3.90 16.24
C THR A 167 1.82 3.06 17.31
N PRO A 168 1.92 3.44 18.59
CA PRO A 168 1.11 2.81 19.65
C PRO A 168 -0.39 3.03 19.40
N TRP A 169 -1.19 2.00 19.65
CA TRP A 169 -2.63 2.06 19.55
C TRP A 169 -3.27 1.75 20.91
N HIS A 170 -4.36 2.43 21.21
CA HIS A 170 -5.07 2.37 22.46
C HIS A 170 -6.55 2.00 22.20
N LEU A 171 -7.26 1.56 23.24
CA LEU A 171 -8.69 1.39 23.12
C LEU A 171 -9.37 2.75 23.34
N GLY A 172 -10.08 3.24 22.31
CA GLY A 172 -10.97 4.39 22.40
C GLY A 172 -12.30 3.99 23.00
N THR A 173 -12.74 4.73 24.02
CA THR A 173 -13.98 4.47 24.76
C THR A 173 -14.69 5.78 25.02
N PRO A 174 -16.01 5.79 25.27
CA PRO A 174 -16.67 6.96 25.84
C PRO A 174 -15.96 7.44 27.10
N SER A 175 -16.04 8.75 27.40
CA SER A 175 -15.42 9.33 28.58
C SER A 175 -15.91 8.65 29.87
N GLY A 176 -14.98 8.35 30.76
CA GLY A 176 -15.25 7.68 32.01
C GLY A 176 -13.97 7.56 32.85
N PRO A 177 -14.06 7.07 34.09
CA PRO A 177 -12.94 6.95 35.00
C PRO A 177 -11.79 6.18 34.36
N GLY A 178 -10.55 6.63 34.58
CA GLY A 178 -9.34 6.01 34.04
C GLY A 178 -9.24 4.55 34.49
N SER A 179 -8.90 3.65 33.57
CA SER A 179 -8.48 2.31 33.94
C SER A 179 -6.97 2.20 33.83
N ARG A 180 -6.31 1.88 34.93
CA ARG A 180 -4.93 1.36 34.92
C ARG A 180 -5.03 -0.16 34.82
N GLY A 181 -4.17 -0.78 34.03
CA GLY A 181 -4.15 -2.24 33.89
C GLY A 181 -3.51 -2.69 32.58
N THR A 182 -3.41 -4.00 32.44
CA THR A 182 -2.97 -4.69 31.22
C THR A 182 -4.02 -4.55 30.10
N ALA A 183 -3.64 -4.83 28.85
CA ALA A 183 -4.58 -4.85 27.72
C ALA A 183 -5.72 -5.84 27.97
N VAL A 184 -5.41 -6.98 28.56
CA VAL A 184 -6.37 -8.02 28.94
C VAL A 184 -7.40 -7.50 29.94
N GLU A 185 -6.97 -6.77 30.96
CA GLU A 185 -7.88 -6.19 31.97
C GLU A 185 -8.71 -5.06 31.38
N VAL A 186 -8.12 -4.24 30.50
CA VAL A 186 -8.85 -3.20 29.77
C VAL A 186 -9.94 -3.82 28.91
N PHE A 187 -9.60 -4.82 28.08
CA PHE A 187 -10.57 -5.47 27.21
C PHE A 187 -11.70 -6.17 28.00
N ARG A 188 -11.37 -6.83 29.10
CA ARG A 188 -12.38 -7.52 29.95
C ARG A 188 -13.45 -6.57 30.49
N ARG A 189 -13.13 -5.29 30.73
CA ARG A 189 -14.12 -4.28 31.18
C ARG A 189 -15.15 -3.96 30.11
N TYR A 190 -14.75 -4.04 28.83
CA TYR A 190 -15.60 -3.70 27.69
C TYR A 190 -16.08 -4.94 26.94
N ARG A 191 -16.08 -6.12 27.61
CA ARG A 191 -16.47 -7.40 26.99
C ARG A 191 -17.92 -7.43 26.52
N ASP A 192 -18.80 -6.71 27.20
CA ASP A 192 -20.24 -6.66 26.92
C ASP A 192 -20.60 -5.48 25.98
N ASP A 193 -19.65 -4.59 25.70
CA ASP A 193 -19.83 -3.46 24.79
C ASP A 193 -19.80 -3.91 23.33
N PRO A 194 -20.44 -3.14 22.42
CA PRO A 194 -20.24 -3.28 20.99
C PRO A 194 -18.81 -2.87 20.58
N TRP A 195 -18.25 -3.53 19.56
CA TRP A 195 -16.91 -3.25 19.03
C TRP A 195 -16.97 -2.68 17.63
N ILE A 196 -16.10 -1.69 17.36
CA ILE A 196 -15.92 -1.02 16.08
C ILE A 196 -14.58 -1.47 15.50
N VAL A 197 -14.57 -1.98 14.26
CA VAL A 197 -13.38 -2.45 13.54
C VAL A 197 -13.37 -1.92 12.10
N ASN A 198 -12.31 -2.20 11.33
CA ASN A 198 -12.23 -1.86 9.91
C ASN A 198 -13.37 -2.49 9.09
N SER A 199 -13.72 -1.85 7.98
CA SER A 199 -14.73 -2.34 7.04
C SER A 199 -14.13 -3.09 5.84
N ARG A 200 -12.99 -2.64 5.31
CA ARG A 200 -12.36 -3.16 4.08
C ARG A 200 -11.11 -4.02 4.32
N ASN A 201 -10.70 -4.17 5.57
CA ASN A 201 -9.60 -5.07 5.96
C ASN A 201 -9.86 -5.69 7.32
N THR A 202 -9.07 -6.68 7.72
CA THR A 202 -9.26 -7.42 8.97
C THR A 202 -8.23 -7.07 10.05
N ALA A 203 -7.29 -6.15 9.78
CA ALA A 203 -6.15 -5.92 10.67
C ALA A 203 -6.57 -5.53 12.10
N ASP A 204 -7.51 -4.59 12.24
CA ASP A 204 -8.04 -4.19 13.55
C ASP A 204 -8.85 -5.32 14.19
N GLU A 205 -9.70 -6.00 13.39
CA GLU A 205 -10.52 -7.12 13.86
C GLU A 205 -9.64 -8.24 14.39
N ASP A 206 -8.58 -8.61 13.68
CA ASP A 206 -7.66 -9.66 14.10
C ASP A 206 -7.02 -9.33 15.46
N VAL A 207 -6.56 -8.10 15.66
CA VAL A 207 -6.01 -7.65 16.94
C VAL A 207 -7.07 -7.64 18.04
N VAL A 208 -8.27 -7.15 17.76
CA VAL A 208 -9.38 -7.12 18.73
C VAL A 208 -9.72 -8.55 19.15
N ARG A 209 -9.83 -9.50 18.22
CA ARG A 209 -10.11 -10.91 18.53
C ARG A 209 -8.98 -11.58 19.32
N ILE A 210 -7.72 -11.30 18.99
CA ILE A 210 -6.56 -11.86 19.72
C ILE A 210 -6.58 -11.40 21.18
N VAL A 211 -6.71 -10.08 21.42
CA VAL A 211 -6.68 -9.55 22.79
C VAL A 211 -7.95 -9.95 23.59
N ALA A 212 -9.11 -10.00 22.93
CA ALA A 212 -10.35 -10.46 23.53
C ALA A 212 -10.27 -11.96 23.92
N SER A 213 -9.68 -12.80 23.08
CA SER A 213 -9.40 -14.21 23.39
C SER A 213 -8.50 -14.34 24.61
N LEU A 214 -7.42 -13.54 24.72
CA LEU A 214 -6.57 -13.51 25.91
C LEU A 214 -7.35 -13.04 27.17
N ALA A 215 -8.38 -12.19 26.99
CA ALA A 215 -9.25 -11.72 28.05
C ALA A 215 -10.39 -12.70 28.39
N GLY A 216 -10.53 -13.80 27.62
CA GLY A 216 -11.50 -14.87 27.86
C GLY A 216 -12.91 -14.59 27.33
N PHE A 217 -13.05 -13.78 26.26
CA PHE A 217 -14.36 -13.54 25.64
C PHE A 217 -14.25 -13.39 24.12
N GLU A 218 -15.40 -13.48 23.43
CA GLU A 218 -15.51 -13.15 22.01
C GLU A 218 -16.14 -11.77 21.85
N PRO A 219 -15.50 -10.84 21.07
CA PRO A 219 -16.00 -9.47 20.93
C PRO A 219 -17.24 -9.43 20.04
N ARG A 220 -18.25 -8.68 20.48
CA ARG A 220 -19.45 -8.42 19.69
C ARG A 220 -19.19 -7.29 18.71
N ILE A 221 -18.68 -7.61 17.52
CA ILE A 221 -18.40 -6.65 16.46
C ILE A 221 -19.72 -6.28 15.77
N THR A 222 -20.13 -5.03 15.89
CA THR A 222 -21.41 -4.55 15.36
C THR A 222 -21.26 -3.38 14.40
N GLN A 223 -20.13 -2.67 14.45
CA GLN A 223 -19.85 -1.50 13.62
C GLN A 223 -18.55 -1.69 12.83
N ARG A 224 -18.54 -1.14 11.61
CA ARG A 224 -17.37 -1.20 10.74
C ARG A 224 -17.12 0.16 10.10
N ALA A 225 -15.89 0.67 10.21
CA ALA A 225 -15.47 1.93 9.62
C ALA A 225 -13.96 1.96 9.40
N ASP A 226 -13.51 2.52 8.26
CA ASP A 226 -12.09 2.70 7.95
C ASP A 226 -11.60 4.11 8.31
N SER A 227 -12.50 5.10 8.30
CA SER A 227 -12.18 6.47 8.71
C SER A 227 -12.05 6.57 10.24
N LEU A 228 -10.87 6.94 10.71
CA LEU A 228 -10.65 7.17 12.15
C LEU A 228 -11.56 8.28 12.72
N ASP A 229 -11.88 9.31 11.93
CA ASP A 229 -12.78 10.37 12.36
C ASP A 229 -14.19 9.82 12.60
N LEU A 230 -14.67 8.93 11.71
CA LEU A 230 -15.94 8.25 11.87
C LEU A 230 -15.94 7.29 13.09
N VAL A 231 -14.81 6.61 13.36
CA VAL A 231 -14.68 5.78 14.57
C VAL A 231 -14.81 6.63 15.84
N TYR A 232 -14.20 7.84 15.89
CA TYR A 232 -14.40 8.79 16.99
C TYR A 232 -15.87 9.19 17.14
N ASP A 233 -16.55 9.53 16.04
CA ASP A 233 -17.97 9.92 16.05
C ASP A 233 -18.88 8.77 16.52
N MET A 234 -18.60 7.54 16.09
CA MET A 234 -19.32 6.36 16.57
C MET A 234 -19.15 6.12 18.08
N ILE A 235 -17.92 6.29 18.60
CA ILE A 235 -17.66 6.20 20.05
C ILE A 235 -18.44 7.27 20.80
N LEU A 236 -18.43 8.52 20.31
CA LEU A 236 -19.20 9.64 20.89
C LEU A 236 -20.70 9.38 20.87
N ALA A 237 -21.20 8.74 19.84
CA ALA A 237 -22.61 8.33 19.71
C ALA A 237 -22.97 7.11 20.59
N GLY A 238 -22.02 6.54 21.34
CA GLY A 238 -22.26 5.36 22.18
C GLY A 238 -22.44 4.05 21.39
N LEU A 239 -22.01 4.00 20.14
CA LEU A 239 -22.16 2.84 19.27
C LEU A 239 -21.13 1.73 19.54
N GLY A 240 -20.13 1.99 20.41
CA GLY A 240 -19.16 0.98 20.80
C GLY A 240 -17.81 1.54 21.19
N VAL A 241 -16.84 0.62 21.27
CA VAL A 241 -15.43 0.89 21.55
C VAL A 241 -14.59 0.42 20.37
N GLY A 242 -13.42 1.05 20.11
CA GLY A 242 -12.58 0.70 18.97
C GLY A 242 -11.11 1.08 19.17
N LEU A 243 -10.24 0.53 18.38
CA LEU A 243 -8.82 0.86 18.42
C LEU A 243 -8.57 2.23 17.79
N LEU A 244 -7.74 3.05 18.43
CA LEU A 244 -7.38 4.40 18.00
C LEU A 244 -5.89 4.68 18.23
N PRO A 245 -5.22 5.45 17.35
CA PRO A 245 -3.80 5.79 17.50
C PRO A 245 -3.57 6.73 18.69
N ALA A 246 -2.51 6.48 19.45
CA ALA A 246 -2.16 7.23 20.64
C ALA A 246 -1.76 8.70 20.37
N GLY A 247 -1.27 9.00 19.17
CA GLY A 247 -0.67 10.29 18.81
C GLY A 247 -1.66 11.34 18.27
N ARG A 248 -2.96 11.07 18.23
CA ARG A 248 -3.95 12.08 17.78
C ARG A 248 -4.32 13.04 18.92
N PRO A 249 -4.69 14.29 18.57
CA PRO A 249 -5.24 15.23 19.57
C PRO A 249 -6.40 14.62 20.34
N ALA A 250 -6.49 14.95 21.63
CA ALA A 250 -7.59 14.48 22.47
C ALA A 250 -8.93 15.00 21.94
N VAL A 251 -9.89 14.10 21.78
CA VAL A 251 -11.28 14.44 21.41
C VAL A 251 -12.12 14.44 22.69
N ARG A 252 -12.78 15.57 22.97
CA ARG A 252 -13.66 15.67 24.12
C ARG A 252 -14.77 14.63 24.05
N GLY A 253 -14.98 13.87 25.10
CA GLY A 253 -15.96 12.78 25.11
C GLY A 253 -15.39 11.40 24.81
N VAL A 254 -14.15 11.30 24.31
CA VAL A 254 -13.45 10.04 24.09
C VAL A 254 -12.24 9.93 25.01
N THR A 255 -12.06 8.76 25.62
CA THR A 255 -10.87 8.45 26.44
C THR A 255 -10.07 7.33 25.76
N LEU A 256 -8.77 7.58 25.55
CA LEU A 256 -7.84 6.57 25.07
C LEU A 256 -7.30 5.73 26.24
N ARG A 257 -7.64 4.46 26.28
CA ARG A 257 -7.17 3.50 27.29
C ARG A 257 -5.91 2.83 26.76
N ARG A 258 -4.79 3.11 27.42
CA ARG A 258 -3.51 2.52 27.04
C ARG A 258 -3.56 1.00 27.16
N LEU A 259 -3.08 0.32 26.12
CA LEU A 259 -2.95 -1.13 26.07
C LEU A 259 -1.49 -1.51 26.34
N ARG A 260 -1.27 -2.39 27.32
CA ARG A 260 0.04 -2.93 27.70
C ARG A 260 -0.11 -4.41 28.05
N GLN A 261 0.89 -5.22 27.77
CA GLN A 261 0.93 -6.64 28.11
C GLN A 261 -0.32 -7.41 27.63
N PRO A 262 -0.48 -7.55 26.30
CA PRO A 262 0.43 -7.09 25.25
C PRO A 262 0.23 -5.63 24.85
N ASP A 263 1.31 -4.96 24.41
CA ASP A 263 1.19 -3.67 23.72
C ASP A 263 0.51 -3.90 22.36
N VAL A 264 -0.30 -2.94 21.93
CA VAL A 264 -0.86 -2.91 20.57
C VAL A 264 -0.16 -1.82 19.79
N VAL A 265 0.51 -2.21 18.73
CA VAL A 265 1.37 -1.33 17.94
C VAL A 265 1.11 -1.56 16.46
N LEU A 266 0.74 -0.50 15.75
CA LEU A 266 0.66 -0.48 14.30
C LEU A 266 2.06 -0.21 13.75
N ARG A 267 2.46 -1.00 12.75
CA ARG A 267 3.71 -0.83 12.00
C ARG A 267 3.36 -0.48 10.58
N SER A 268 3.83 0.66 10.10
CA SER A 268 3.63 1.10 8.73
C SER A 268 4.84 0.80 7.85
N TYR A 269 4.57 0.53 6.57
CA TYR A 269 5.57 0.13 5.59
C TYR A 269 5.37 0.86 4.27
N ALA A 270 6.48 1.18 3.60
CA ALA A 270 6.51 1.46 2.17
C ALA A 270 6.83 0.17 1.42
N VAL A 271 5.92 -0.25 0.55
CA VAL A 271 6.04 -1.51 -0.18
C VAL A 271 6.16 -1.22 -1.68
N THR A 272 7.18 -1.79 -2.30
CA THR A 272 7.45 -1.71 -3.72
C THR A 272 7.63 -3.10 -4.32
N ARG A 273 7.59 -3.22 -5.64
CA ARG A 273 8.08 -4.42 -6.31
C ARG A 273 9.59 -4.49 -6.17
N ARG A 274 10.09 -5.70 -5.96
CA ARG A 274 11.54 -5.95 -5.83
C ARG A 274 12.29 -5.44 -7.06
N GLY A 275 13.35 -4.66 -6.85
CA GLY A 275 14.15 -4.02 -7.90
C GLY A 275 13.57 -2.70 -8.43
N HIS A 276 12.31 -2.37 -8.14
CA HIS A 276 11.71 -1.12 -8.61
C HIS A 276 12.09 0.10 -7.76
N ALA A 277 12.48 -0.12 -6.50
CA ALA A 277 12.91 0.93 -5.58
C ALA A 277 14.14 1.74 -6.08
N ALA A 278 14.93 1.18 -7.00
CA ALA A 278 16.07 1.85 -7.62
C ALA A 278 15.68 2.87 -8.70
N TRP A 279 14.42 2.87 -9.19
CA TRP A 279 13.95 3.88 -10.13
C TRP A 279 14.05 5.28 -9.52
N PRO A 280 14.83 6.24 -10.10
CA PRO A 280 15.22 7.46 -9.42
C PRO A 280 14.08 8.31 -8.84
N PRO A 281 12.94 8.54 -9.52
CA PRO A 281 11.80 9.24 -8.91
C PRO A 281 11.25 8.51 -7.68
N LEU A 282 11.13 7.17 -7.76
CA LEU A 282 10.63 6.36 -6.66
C LEU A 282 11.63 6.33 -5.50
N ALA A 283 12.92 6.20 -5.78
CA ALA A 283 14.00 6.27 -4.78
C ALA A 283 14.00 7.59 -4.02
N LEU A 284 13.76 8.72 -4.73
CA LEU A 284 13.61 10.03 -4.12
C LEU A 284 12.38 10.08 -3.19
N VAL A 285 11.22 9.61 -3.67
CA VAL A 285 9.97 9.56 -2.88
C VAL A 285 10.17 8.72 -1.63
N LEU A 286 10.75 7.51 -1.74
CA LEU A 286 11.04 6.64 -0.59
C LEU A 286 11.93 7.32 0.44
N ARG A 287 12.99 8.00 0.00
CA ARG A 287 13.88 8.74 0.90
C ARG A 287 13.14 9.85 1.65
N LEU A 288 12.29 10.62 0.96
CA LEU A 288 11.50 11.67 1.60
C LEU A 288 10.47 11.11 2.59
N LEU A 289 9.84 9.98 2.27
CA LEU A 289 8.92 9.29 3.19
C LEU A 289 9.63 8.84 4.47
N LEU A 290 10.83 8.29 4.36
CA LEU A 290 11.64 7.90 5.52
C LEU A 290 12.05 9.11 6.38
N GLN A 291 12.33 10.26 5.76
CA GLN A 291 12.64 11.49 6.48
C GLN A 291 11.43 12.06 7.22
N VAL A 292 10.28 12.12 6.56
CA VAL A 292 9.03 12.65 7.14
C VAL A 292 8.43 11.69 8.17
N GLY A 293 8.57 10.37 7.97
CA GLY A 293 8.03 9.33 8.86
C GLY A 293 8.78 9.18 10.19
N GLN A 294 9.97 9.76 10.33
CA GLN A 294 10.71 9.71 11.61
C GLN A 294 10.13 10.71 12.62
N PRO A 295 9.81 10.28 13.86
CA PRO A 295 9.34 11.19 14.89
C PRO A 295 10.44 12.19 15.26
N GLY A 296 10.21 13.50 15.00
CA GLY A 296 11.12 14.59 15.43
C GLY A 296 11.65 15.52 14.33
N VAL A 297 11.32 15.29 13.07
CA VAL A 297 11.65 16.25 12.00
C VAL A 297 10.44 17.16 11.79
N ALA A 298 10.46 18.35 12.40
CA ALA A 298 9.56 19.44 12.00
C ALA A 298 9.94 19.86 10.57
N VAL A 299 9.01 19.75 9.63
CA VAL A 299 9.13 20.23 8.24
C VAL A 299 8.69 21.69 8.15
#